data_f724ca8925237ef52f5eddbb930bedb8
#
_entry.id   f724ca8925237ef52f5eddbb930bedb8
#
_cell.length_a   1.000
_cell.length_b   1.000
_cell.length_c   1.000
_cell.angle_alpha   90.00
_cell.angle_beta   90.00
_cell.angle_gamma   90.00
#
_symmetry.space_group_name_H-M   'P 1'
#
loop_
_entity.id
_entity.type
_entity.pdbx_description
1 polymer ?
#
loop_
_entity_poly.entity_id
_entity_poly.type
_entity_poly.pdbx_seq_one_letter_code
_entity_poly.pdbx_strand_id
1 'polypeptide(L)'
;MSLIRDLADQIVASHRNDDLSIAIPQFSLSNLPPQIDNEAASDHYELAGALAAIDMGFIEKDARILGKAWSRMAIQDGGFDPFKWPSRPEHFDLLPWTRNMNPKAFPECSKRLGLYGIMPDADWVKRMVEAELPTVQLRFKSEDKSKIKKQIRESVKAVQDSKTLLFINDYWREAIDAEAYGVHLGQEDVELADLEQIRVAGLRLGLSTHGYAEMAYADQFCPSYIAMGAVFPTNLKRMPTAPQGLGRLYQYAKLLSHYPLVAIGGIDQDSIQAVSRSGVGSVAVVRAITQAADPKVAVKHLQELMRT
;
A
#
# COMPACT_ATOMS: atom_id res chain seq x y z
N MET A 1 30.59 -13.39 -12.80
CA MET A 1 29.54 -13.98 -11.94
C MET A 1 29.93 -13.98 -10.46
N SER A 2 31.21 -14.22 -10.08
CA SER A 2 31.61 -14.17 -8.64
C SER A 2 31.38 -12.80 -8.00
N LEU A 3 31.84 -11.70 -8.63
CA LEU A 3 31.71 -10.36 -8.06
C LEU A 3 30.24 -9.96 -7.80
N ILE A 4 29.32 -10.21 -8.74
CA ILE A 4 27.90 -9.88 -8.59
C ILE A 4 27.30 -10.67 -7.42
N ARG A 5 27.64 -11.95 -7.29
CA ARG A 5 27.16 -12.78 -6.19
C ARG A 5 27.73 -12.30 -4.84
N ASP A 6 29.02 -11.96 -4.79
CA ASP A 6 29.66 -11.43 -3.58
C ASP A 6 29.00 -10.12 -3.12
N LEU A 7 28.66 -9.23 -4.05
CA LEU A 7 27.92 -7.98 -3.74
C LEU A 7 26.51 -8.28 -3.24
N ALA A 8 25.79 -9.21 -3.86
CA ALA A 8 24.46 -9.61 -3.41
C ALA A 8 24.48 -10.21 -2.00
N ASP A 9 25.45 -11.08 -1.71
CA ASP A 9 25.62 -11.69 -0.39
C ASP A 9 25.94 -10.63 0.68
N GLN A 10 26.71 -9.59 0.34
CA GLN A 10 26.97 -8.45 1.24
C GLN A 10 25.70 -7.68 1.57
N ILE A 11 24.83 -7.39 0.57
CA ILE A 11 23.53 -6.75 0.81
C ILE A 11 22.69 -7.59 1.76
N VAL A 12 22.50 -8.89 1.47
CA VAL A 12 21.71 -9.80 2.30
C VAL A 12 22.24 -9.85 3.73
N ALA A 13 23.56 -9.96 3.90
CA ALA A 13 24.18 -10.01 5.23
C ALA A 13 23.97 -8.69 6.00
N SER A 14 24.07 -7.54 5.33
CA SER A 14 23.94 -6.22 5.95
C SER A 14 22.52 -5.92 6.43
N HIS A 15 21.52 -6.46 5.72
CA HIS A 15 20.10 -6.21 6.01
C HIS A 15 19.39 -7.40 6.67
N ARG A 16 20.12 -8.38 7.16
CA ARG A 16 19.55 -9.58 7.82
C ARG A 16 18.70 -9.24 9.04
N ASN A 17 19.07 -8.20 9.79
CA ASN A 17 18.39 -7.78 11.01
C ASN A 17 17.31 -6.72 10.79
N ASP A 18 17.13 -6.24 9.57
CA ASP A 18 16.17 -5.17 9.24
C ASP A 18 14.74 -5.70 9.02
N ASP A 19 14.51 -7.00 9.28
CA ASP A 19 13.22 -7.69 9.05
C ASP A 19 12.68 -7.52 7.61
N LEU A 20 13.60 -7.47 6.65
CA LEU A 20 13.27 -7.34 5.22
C LEU A 20 13.08 -8.68 4.54
N SER A 21 13.67 -9.75 5.09
CA SER A 21 13.60 -11.09 4.55
C SER A 21 12.27 -11.75 4.92
N ILE A 22 11.64 -12.39 3.95
CA ILE A 22 10.45 -13.21 4.14
C ILE A 22 10.83 -14.66 3.92
N ALA A 23 10.52 -15.53 4.90
CA ALA A 23 10.67 -16.97 4.70
C ALA A 23 9.77 -17.42 3.55
N ILE A 24 10.38 -17.79 2.42
CA ILE A 24 9.66 -18.39 1.30
C ILE A 24 9.56 -19.87 1.58
N PRO A 25 8.35 -20.47 1.54
CA PRO A 25 8.24 -21.92 1.45
C PRO A 25 8.84 -22.34 0.11
N GLN A 26 10.05 -22.90 0.14
CA GLN A 26 10.73 -23.59 -0.94
C GLN A 26 10.42 -23.07 -2.36
N PHE A 27 10.90 -21.89 -2.73
CA PHE A 27 11.19 -21.61 -4.11
C PHE A 27 12.57 -22.18 -4.42
N SER A 28 12.59 -23.24 -5.19
CA SER A 28 13.82 -23.84 -5.68
C SER A 28 14.52 -22.81 -6.57
N LEU A 29 15.80 -22.55 -6.35
CA LEU A 29 16.68 -21.72 -7.21
C LEU A 29 16.72 -22.18 -8.68
N SER A 30 16.13 -23.35 -9.01
CA SER A 30 16.01 -23.88 -10.35
C SER A 30 14.97 -23.17 -11.23
N ASN A 31 14.15 -22.27 -10.66
CA ASN A 31 13.14 -21.47 -11.38
C ASN A 31 13.51 -20.00 -11.49
N LEU A 32 14.76 -19.63 -11.34
CA LEU A 32 15.23 -18.37 -11.90
C LEU A 32 14.92 -18.40 -13.39
N PRO A 33 14.16 -17.42 -13.94
CA PRO A 33 14.03 -17.36 -15.38
C PRO A 33 15.45 -17.32 -15.96
N PRO A 34 15.75 -18.17 -16.95
CA PRO A 34 16.99 -18.07 -17.67
C PRO A 34 16.95 -16.72 -18.38
N GLN A 35 17.88 -15.87 -18.08
CA GLN A 35 18.03 -14.55 -18.67
C GLN A 35 17.29 -13.42 -17.93
N ILE A 36 17.91 -12.88 -16.88
CA ILE A 36 18.13 -11.45 -16.83
C ILE A 36 19.02 -11.21 -18.05
N ASP A 37 18.46 -10.59 -19.11
CA ASP A 37 19.19 -10.35 -20.34
C ASP A 37 20.50 -9.66 -20.00
N ASN A 38 21.63 -10.39 -20.16
CA ASN A 38 22.95 -9.86 -19.90
C ASN A 38 23.32 -8.67 -20.82
N GLU A 39 22.53 -8.40 -21.85
CA GLU A 39 22.72 -7.24 -22.75
C GLU A 39 22.03 -5.97 -22.27
N ALA A 40 20.99 -6.06 -21.38
CA ALA A 40 20.30 -4.88 -20.86
C ALA A 40 20.81 -4.39 -19.50
N ALA A 41 21.58 -5.19 -18.77
CA ALA A 41 22.12 -4.85 -17.45
C ALA A 41 23.63 -4.64 -17.54
N SER A 42 24.07 -3.50 -18.06
CA SER A 42 25.49 -3.09 -18.08
C SER A 42 26.05 -2.77 -16.68
N ASP A 43 25.21 -2.91 -15.63
CA ASP A 43 25.51 -2.48 -14.28
C ASP A 43 25.52 -3.65 -13.28
N HIS A 44 26.68 -3.96 -12.76
CA HIS A 44 26.86 -5.00 -11.74
C HIS A 44 26.03 -4.76 -10.47
N TYR A 45 25.76 -3.49 -10.14
CA TYR A 45 25.00 -3.14 -8.94
C TYR A 45 23.50 -3.40 -9.13
N GLU A 46 22.97 -3.24 -10.35
CA GLU A 46 21.60 -3.58 -10.67
C GLU A 46 21.38 -5.09 -10.49
N LEU A 47 22.27 -5.91 -11.05
CA LEU A 47 22.19 -7.37 -10.93
C LEU A 47 22.37 -7.85 -9.50
N ALA A 48 23.34 -7.28 -8.75
CA ALA A 48 23.58 -7.64 -7.36
C ALA A 48 22.36 -7.28 -6.47
N GLY A 49 21.79 -6.08 -6.64
CA GLY A 49 20.61 -5.64 -5.91
C GLY A 49 19.38 -6.50 -6.22
N ALA A 50 19.18 -6.89 -7.49
CA ALA A 50 18.07 -7.75 -7.89
C ALA A 50 18.23 -9.17 -7.31
N LEU A 51 19.43 -9.76 -7.36
CA LEU A 51 19.71 -11.07 -6.75
C LEU A 51 19.50 -11.05 -5.23
N ALA A 52 20.03 -10.03 -4.54
CA ALA A 52 19.82 -9.87 -3.10
C ALA A 52 18.34 -9.77 -2.75
N ALA A 53 17.57 -9.02 -3.52
CA ALA A 53 16.12 -8.90 -3.32
C ALA A 53 15.41 -10.25 -3.48
N ILE A 54 15.74 -11.06 -4.48
CA ILE A 54 15.23 -12.43 -4.65
C ILE A 54 15.58 -13.28 -3.43
N ASP A 55 16.83 -13.26 -2.99
CA ASP A 55 17.30 -14.03 -1.83
C ASP A 55 16.59 -13.63 -0.54
N MET A 56 16.18 -12.36 -0.43
CA MET A 56 15.37 -11.85 0.68
C MET A 56 13.85 -12.08 0.49
N GLY A 57 13.43 -12.76 -0.57
CA GLY A 57 12.05 -13.14 -0.79
C GLY A 57 11.16 -12.07 -1.42
N PHE A 58 11.73 -11.10 -2.13
CA PHE A 58 10.94 -10.23 -2.99
C PHE A 58 10.54 -10.98 -4.28
N ILE A 59 9.35 -10.67 -4.80
CA ILE A 59 8.94 -11.18 -6.10
C ILE A 59 9.78 -10.57 -7.22
N GLU A 60 9.87 -11.23 -8.36
CA GLU A 60 10.71 -10.80 -9.49
C GLU A 60 10.49 -9.35 -9.91
N LYS A 61 9.23 -8.89 -9.98
CA LYS A 61 8.91 -7.51 -10.35
C LYS A 61 9.52 -6.50 -9.37
N ASP A 62 9.44 -6.76 -8.07
CA ASP A 62 10.02 -5.92 -7.03
C ASP A 62 11.53 -5.98 -7.04
N ALA A 63 12.11 -7.17 -7.25
CA ALA A 63 13.55 -7.37 -7.33
C ALA A 63 14.18 -6.57 -8.49
N ARG A 64 13.53 -6.53 -9.65
CA ARG A 64 13.96 -5.70 -10.79
C ARG A 64 13.96 -4.20 -10.45
N ILE A 65 12.93 -3.71 -9.78
CA ILE A 65 12.84 -2.32 -9.34
C ILE A 65 13.93 -2.00 -8.30
N LEU A 66 14.12 -2.88 -7.32
CA LEU A 66 15.16 -2.74 -6.31
C LEU A 66 16.57 -2.77 -6.91
N GLY A 67 16.82 -3.66 -7.89
CA GLY A 67 18.11 -3.71 -8.60
C GLY A 67 18.45 -2.36 -9.24
N LYS A 68 17.51 -1.78 -10.00
CA LYS A 68 17.65 -0.44 -10.58
C LYS A 68 17.88 0.64 -9.51
N ALA A 69 17.15 0.56 -8.39
CA ALA A 69 17.30 1.50 -7.30
C ALA A 69 18.70 1.42 -6.65
N TRP A 70 19.26 0.20 -6.50
CA TRP A 70 20.64 0.00 -6.02
C TRP A 70 21.66 0.61 -6.96
N SER A 71 21.54 0.38 -8.28
CA SER A 71 22.42 0.96 -9.28
C SER A 71 22.40 2.49 -9.23
N ARG A 72 21.22 3.10 -9.23
CA ARG A 72 21.09 4.56 -9.15
C ARG A 72 21.65 5.14 -7.86
N MET A 73 21.37 4.49 -6.73
CA MET A 73 21.97 4.90 -5.45
C MET A 73 23.48 4.88 -5.51
N ALA A 74 24.09 3.81 -6.03
CA ALA A 74 25.54 3.70 -6.15
C ALA A 74 26.13 4.80 -7.06
N ILE A 75 25.47 5.14 -8.17
CA ILE A 75 25.89 6.23 -9.07
C ILE A 75 25.79 7.58 -8.36
N GLN A 76 24.68 7.86 -7.67
CA GLN A 76 24.45 9.13 -6.98
C GLN A 76 25.37 9.34 -5.78
N ASP A 77 25.67 8.28 -5.03
CA ASP A 77 26.53 8.34 -3.85
C ASP A 77 28.03 8.21 -4.22
N GLY A 78 28.36 8.01 -5.50
CA GLY A 78 29.75 7.87 -5.97
C GLY A 78 30.41 6.54 -5.62
N GLY A 79 29.62 5.51 -5.29
CA GLY A 79 30.09 4.16 -4.98
C GLY A 79 29.00 3.26 -4.39
N PHE A 80 29.28 1.97 -4.38
CA PHE A 80 28.40 0.97 -3.82
C PHE A 80 28.61 0.81 -2.32
N ASP A 81 27.53 0.89 -1.54
CA ASP A 81 27.54 0.68 -0.10
C ASP A 81 26.44 -0.33 0.31
N PRO A 82 26.78 -1.59 0.62
CA PRO A 82 25.83 -2.63 0.94
C PRO A 82 25.06 -2.39 2.25
N PHE A 83 25.52 -1.47 3.12
CA PHE A 83 24.85 -1.14 4.38
C PHE A 83 23.71 -0.11 4.23
N LYS A 84 23.60 0.54 3.07
CA LYS A 84 22.53 1.47 2.77
C LYS A 84 21.42 0.78 2.01
N TRP A 85 20.16 1.01 2.39
CA TRP A 85 19.01 0.58 1.61
C TRP A 85 18.51 1.71 0.71
N PRO A 86 18.21 1.45 -0.60
CA PRO A 86 17.63 2.46 -1.46
C PRO A 86 16.29 2.93 -0.90
N SER A 87 16.16 4.21 -0.54
CA SER A 87 14.98 4.72 0.14
C SER A 87 14.58 6.13 -0.30
N ARG A 88 15.35 6.76 -1.19
CA ARG A 88 14.97 8.06 -1.76
C ARG A 88 14.10 7.86 -3.01
N PRO A 89 13.06 8.69 -3.23
CA PRO A 89 12.22 8.61 -4.42
C PRO A 89 13.01 8.58 -5.74
N GLU A 90 14.10 9.33 -5.83
CA GLU A 90 14.94 9.43 -7.02
C GLU A 90 15.61 8.10 -7.39
N HIS A 91 15.86 7.21 -6.42
CA HIS A 91 16.40 5.87 -6.68
C HIS A 91 15.41 5.01 -7.47
N PHE A 92 14.12 5.28 -7.33
CA PHE A 92 13.00 4.51 -7.91
C PHE A 92 12.33 5.21 -9.11
N ASP A 93 12.93 6.28 -9.65
CA ASP A 93 12.31 7.18 -10.66
C ASP A 93 10.99 7.81 -10.19
N LEU A 94 10.77 7.83 -8.88
CA LEU A 94 9.64 8.55 -8.32
C LEU A 94 10.05 10.02 -8.20
N LEU A 95 9.35 10.89 -8.90
CA LEU A 95 9.61 12.31 -8.77
C LEU A 95 8.84 12.82 -7.56
N PRO A 96 9.49 13.54 -6.61
CA PRO A 96 8.79 14.21 -5.54
C PRO A 96 7.95 15.32 -6.17
N TRP A 97 6.71 14.97 -6.52
CA TRP A 97 5.77 15.91 -7.09
C TRP A 97 5.44 16.98 -6.06
N THR A 98 5.68 18.22 -6.43
CA THR A 98 4.82 19.26 -5.87
C THR A 98 3.44 19.05 -6.50
N ARG A 99 2.58 18.36 -5.77
CA ARG A 99 1.25 17.92 -6.19
C ARG A 99 0.47 19.03 -6.88
N ASN A 100 0.62 20.26 -6.37
CA ASN A 100 0.01 21.47 -6.92
C ASN A 100 0.44 21.82 -8.38
N MET A 101 1.51 21.19 -8.87
CA MET A 101 2.01 21.41 -10.24
C MET A 101 1.64 20.28 -11.21
N ASN A 102 1.05 19.18 -10.70
CA ASN A 102 0.64 18.06 -11.55
C ASN A 102 -0.86 18.14 -11.87
N PRO A 103 -1.26 18.47 -13.11
CA PRO A 103 -2.66 18.55 -13.51
C PRO A 103 -3.38 17.19 -13.43
N LYS A 104 -2.63 16.09 -13.34
CA LYS A 104 -3.18 14.73 -13.19
C LYS A 104 -3.36 14.31 -11.75
N ALA A 105 -2.97 15.11 -10.76
CA ALA A 105 -3.11 14.75 -9.35
C ALA A 105 -4.60 14.68 -8.95
N PHE A 106 -4.94 13.64 -8.18
CA PHE A 106 -6.25 13.53 -7.55
C PHE A 106 -6.36 14.49 -6.37
N PRO A 107 -7.57 14.92 -5.98
CA PRO A 107 -7.77 15.81 -4.82
C PRO A 107 -7.06 15.28 -3.57
N GLU A 108 -6.52 16.19 -2.77
CA GLU A 108 -5.80 15.82 -1.56
C GLU A 108 -6.72 15.24 -0.49
N CYS A 109 -6.19 14.31 0.30
CA CYS A 109 -6.73 13.96 1.60
C CYS A 109 -5.73 14.27 2.72
N SER A 110 -6.22 14.23 3.97
CA SER A 110 -5.33 14.40 5.12
C SER A 110 -4.15 13.43 5.07
N LYS A 111 -2.97 13.88 5.43
CA LYS A 111 -1.79 13.02 5.63
C LYS A 111 -2.07 11.87 6.62
N ARG A 112 -2.99 12.09 7.55
CA ARG A 112 -3.43 11.11 8.53
C ARG A 112 -4.93 10.89 8.38
N LEU A 113 -5.31 9.82 7.70
CA LEU A 113 -6.68 9.32 7.65
C LEU A 113 -7.08 8.61 8.97
N GLY A 114 -6.10 8.36 9.85
CA GLY A 114 -6.32 7.77 11.17
C GLY A 114 -6.64 6.28 11.12
N LEU A 115 -7.47 5.83 12.08
CA LEU A 115 -8.01 4.48 12.03
C LEU A 115 -9.02 4.38 10.89
N TYR A 116 -8.82 3.37 10.04
CA TYR A 116 -9.54 3.19 8.79
C TYR A 116 -10.29 1.84 8.83
N GLY A 117 -11.61 1.86 8.95
CA GLY A 117 -12.43 0.65 9.01
C GLY A 117 -12.90 0.22 7.62
N ILE A 118 -12.76 -1.05 7.26
CA ILE A 118 -13.32 -1.60 6.03
C ILE A 118 -14.55 -2.41 6.36
N MET A 119 -15.71 -1.93 5.90
CA MET A 119 -17.03 -2.39 6.33
C MET A 119 -17.78 -3.06 5.19
N PRO A 120 -18.56 -4.12 5.49
CA PRO A 120 -19.22 -4.92 4.47
C PRO A 120 -20.50 -4.31 3.91
N ASP A 121 -21.15 -3.39 4.62
CA ASP A 121 -22.45 -2.84 4.26
C ASP A 121 -22.68 -1.45 4.89
N ALA A 122 -23.80 -0.80 4.51
CA ALA A 122 -24.16 0.53 4.97
C ALA A 122 -24.55 0.57 6.47
N ASP A 123 -25.08 -0.50 7.03
CA ASP A 123 -25.42 -0.57 8.46
C ASP A 123 -24.13 -0.54 9.30
N TRP A 124 -23.09 -1.22 8.84
CA TRP A 124 -21.77 -1.12 9.45
C TRP A 124 -21.15 0.27 9.29
N VAL A 125 -21.30 0.92 8.12
CA VAL A 125 -20.85 2.32 7.94
C VAL A 125 -21.50 3.23 8.96
N LYS A 126 -22.84 3.13 9.15
CA LYS A 126 -23.59 3.90 10.14
C LYS A 126 -23.06 3.67 11.57
N ARG A 127 -22.83 2.42 11.96
CA ARG A 127 -22.23 2.08 13.27
C ARG A 127 -20.87 2.72 13.45
N MET A 128 -20.06 2.80 12.40
CA MET A 128 -18.74 3.41 12.45
C MET A 128 -18.81 4.92 12.58
N VAL A 129 -19.79 5.57 11.97
CA VAL A 129 -20.08 7.00 12.21
C VAL A 129 -20.46 7.25 13.66
N GLU A 130 -21.34 6.43 14.25
CA GLU A 130 -21.73 6.51 15.66
C GLU A 130 -20.57 6.23 16.64
N ALA A 131 -19.56 5.49 16.16
CA ALA A 131 -18.31 5.21 16.89
C ALA A 131 -17.23 6.27 16.66
N GLU A 132 -17.53 7.33 15.91
CA GLU A 132 -16.58 8.41 15.54
C GLU A 132 -15.30 7.90 14.87
N LEU A 133 -15.45 6.88 14.02
CA LEU A 133 -14.34 6.36 13.21
C LEU A 133 -13.92 7.42 12.18
N PRO A 134 -12.63 7.82 12.08
CA PRO A 134 -12.19 8.88 11.18
C PRO A 134 -12.41 8.58 9.71
N THR A 135 -12.15 7.34 9.30
CA THR A 135 -12.25 6.92 7.89
C THR A 135 -12.89 5.54 7.77
N VAL A 136 -13.81 5.40 6.84
CA VAL A 136 -14.49 4.14 6.54
C VAL A 136 -14.46 3.85 5.04
N GLN A 137 -14.30 2.59 4.68
CA GLN A 137 -14.47 2.10 3.32
C GLN A 137 -15.67 1.15 3.28
N LEU A 138 -16.61 1.42 2.40
CA LEU A 138 -17.65 0.46 2.07
C LEU A 138 -17.07 -0.55 1.07
N ARG A 139 -16.92 -1.81 1.49
CA ARG A 139 -16.49 -2.94 0.65
C ARG A 139 -17.61 -3.96 0.55
N PHE A 140 -18.70 -3.55 -0.09
CA PHE A 140 -19.84 -4.40 -0.41
C PHE A 140 -19.58 -5.14 -1.73
N LYS A 141 -19.84 -6.44 -1.78
CA LYS A 141 -19.69 -7.26 -2.98
C LYS A 141 -21.04 -7.87 -3.36
N SER A 142 -21.49 -7.58 -4.59
CA SER A 142 -22.73 -8.09 -5.15
C SER A 142 -22.70 -8.00 -6.68
N GLU A 143 -23.45 -8.87 -7.35
CA GLU A 143 -23.72 -8.78 -8.78
C GLU A 143 -24.97 -7.93 -9.07
N ASP A 144 -25.78 -7.68 -8.05
CA ASP A 144 -27.02 -6.88 -8.15
C ASP A 144 -26.69 -5.37 -8.06
N LYS A 145 -26.73 -4.73 -9.22
CA LYS A 145 -26.46 -3.27 -9.33
C LYS A 145 -27.41 -2.41 -8.50
N SER A 146 -28.65 -2.85 -8.30
CA SER A 146 -29.64 -2.12 -7.49
C SER A 146 -29.22 -2.13 -6.02
N LYS A 147 -28.79 -3.29 -5.50
CA LYS A 147 -28.26 -3.41 -4.14
C LYS A 147 -26.98 -2.60 -3.95
N ILE A 148 -26.05 -2.64 -4.92
CA ILE A 148 -24.83 -1.83 -4.88
C ILE A 148 -25.16 -0.35 -4.74
N LYS A 149 -26.02 0.19 -5.64
CA LYS A 149 -26.43 1.60 -5.60
C LYS A 149 -27.13 1.96 -4.28
N LYS A 150 -27.98 1.07 -3.75
CA LYS A 150 -28.64 1.28 -2.45
C LYS A 150 -27.60 1.39 -1.34
N GLN A 151 -26.70 0.43 -1.21
CA GLN A 151 -25.66 0.40 -0.16
C GLN A 151 -24.76 1.63 -0.21
N ILE A 152 -24.37 2.08 -1.40
CA ILE A 152 -23.54 3.28 -1.56
C ILE A 152 -24.29 4.55 -1.11
N ARG A 153 -25.54 4.73 -1.60
CA ARG A 153 -26.37 5.89 -1.22
C ARG A 153 -26.66 5.96 0.28
N GLU A 154 -26.98 4.82 0.90
CA GLU A 154 -27.20 4.73 2.34
C GLU A 154 -25.93 5.05 3.13
N SER A 155 -24.77 4.60 2.66
CA SER A 155 -23.47 4.91 3.28
C SER A 155 -23.11 6.39 3.14
N VAL A 156 -23.32 7.01 1.97
CA VAL A 156 -23.10 8.45 1.76
C VAL A 156 -24.00 9.27 2.68
N LYS A 157 -25.28 8.91 2.77
CA LYS A 157 -26.23 9.55 3.68
C LYS A 157 -25.80 9.43 5.16
N ALA A 158 -25.27 8.27 5.54
CA ALA A 158 -24.84 8.04 6.92
C ALA A 158 -23.67 8.94 7.35
N VAL A 159 -22.77 9.33 6.45
CA VAL A 159 -21.61 10.18 6.75
C VAL A 159 -21.86 11.66 6.53
N GLN A 160 -22.98 12.06 5.93
CA GLN A 160 -23.23 13.43 5.45
C GLN A 160 -23.03 14.51 6.52
N ASP A 161 -23.51 14.28 7.75
CA ASP A 161 -23.41 15.23 8.86
C ASP A 161 -22.33 14.85 9.88
N SER A 162 -21.34 14.06 9.45
CA SER A 162 -20.26 13.57 10.30
C SER A 162 -18.89 14.06 9.83
N LYS A 163 -17.86 13.76 10.62
CA LYS A 163 -16.44 13.97 10.23
C LYS A 163 -15.82 12.75 9.61
N THR A 164 -16.57 11.66 9.46
CA THR A 164 -16.09 10.39 8.92
C THR A 164 -15.91 10.48 7.39
N LEU A 165 -14.74 10.17 6.91
CA LEU A 165 -14.44 10.13 5.47
C LEU A 165 -14.89 8.79 4.90
N LEU A 166 -15.66 8.79 3.80
CA LEU A 166 -16.16 7.57 3.16
C LEU A 166 -15.49 7.31 1.81
N PHE A 167 -14.84 6.17 1.69
CA PHE A 167 -14.36 5.65 0.41
C PHE A 167 -15.21 4.47 -0.05
N ILE A 168 -15.52 4.42 -1.34
CA ILE A 168 -16.25 3.30 -1.96
C ILE A 168 -15.23 2.38 -2.65
N ASN A 169 -15.29 1.07 -2.35
CA ASN A 169 -14.39 0.10 -2.95
C ASN A 169 -14.91 -0.32 -4.34
N ASP A 170 -14.09 -0.24 -5.39
CA ASP A 170 -14.27 -0.65 -6.78
C ASP A 170 -15.37 0.09 -7.57
N TYR A 171 -16.53 0.33 -7.03
CA TYR A 171 -17.70 0.87 -7.73
C TYR A 171 -17.61 2.37 -7.97
N TRP A 172 -16.63 2.80 -8.77
CA TRP A 172 -16.32 4.21 -8.99
C TRP A 172 -17.45 4.98 -9.69
N ARG A 173 -18.19 4.35 -10.62
CA ARG A 173 -19.34 5.02 -11.29
C ARG A 173 -20.46 5.34 -10.31
N GLU A 174 -20.81 4.38 -9.49
CA GLU A 174 -21.83 4.54 -8.45
C GLU A 174 -21.37 5.51 -7.35
N ALA A 175 -20.06 5.58 -7.08
CA ALA A 175 -19.47 6.56 -6.16
C ALA A 175 -19.58 7.98 -6.71
N ILE A 176 -19.36 8.19 -8.02
CA ILE A 176 -19.58 9.48 -8.69
C ILE A 176 -21.06 9.85 -8.63
N ASP A 177 -21.97 8.94 -9.02
CA ASP A 177 -23.43 9.15 -9.00
C ASP A 177 -23.95 9.54 -7.60
N ALA A 178 -23.29 9.08 -6.55
CA ALA A 178 -23.67 9.33 -5.15
C ALA A 178 -22.88 10.47 -4.48
N GLU A 179 -21.99 11.13 -5.19
CA GLU A 179 -21.12 12.20 -4.67
C GLU A 179 -20.33 11.77 -3.42
N ALA A 180 -19.77 10.55 -3.44
CA ALA A 180 -18.96 10.05 -2.35
C ALA A 180 -17.68 10.87 -2.15
N TYR A 181 -17.06 10.78 -0.98
CA TYR A 181 -15.78 11.48 -0.71
C TYR A 181 -14.63 10.97 -1.59
N GLY A 182 -14.61 9.67 -1.89
CA GLY A 182 -13.59 9.07 -2.73
C GLY A 182 -13.85 7.62 -3.07
N VAL A 183 -12.96 7.05 -3.86
CA VAL A 183 -12.96 5.64 -4.25
C VAL A 183 -11.63 4.99 -3.87
N HIS A 184 -11.66 3.68 -3.66
CA HIS A 184 -10.48 2.87 -3.46
C HIS A 184 -10.46 1.75 -4.49
N LEU A 185 -9.36 1.62 -5.25
CA LEU A 185 -9.20 0.64 -6.32
C LEU A 185 -8.01 -0.30 -6.04
N GLY A 186 -8.18 -1.55 -6.43
CA GLY A 186 -7.10 -2.53 -6.55
C GLY A 186 -6.31 -2.36 -7.84
N GLN A 187 -5.23 -3.12 -8.01
CA GLN A 187 -4.38 -3.04 -9.21
C GLN A 187 -5.14 -3.43 -10.49
N GLU A 188 -6.01 -4.44 -10.42
CA GLU A 188 -6.84 -4.88 -11.54
C GLU A 188 -7.92 -3.86 -11.88
N ASP A 189 -8.48 -3.20 -10.86
CA ASP A 189 -9.57 -2.24 -11.02
C ASP A 189 -9.10 -0.91 -11.59
N VAL A 190 -7.87 -0.48 -11.28
CA VAL A 190 -7.31 0.78 -11.78
C VAL A 190 -7.10 0.77 -13.29
N GLU A 191 -6.79 -0.39 -13.87
CA GLU A 191 -6.64 -0.56 -15.31
C GLU A 191 -7.97 -0.47 -16.07
N LEU A 192 -9.09 -0.78 -15.40
CA LEU A 192 -10.44 -0.79 -15.99
C LEU A 192 -11.22 0.50 -15.70
N ALA A 193 -10.76 1.30 -14.74
CA ALA A 193 -11.44 2.52 -14.34
C ALA A 193 -11.13 3.70 -15.26
N ASP A 194 -12.13 4.53 -15.52
CA ASP A 194 -11.90 5.84 -16.15
C ASP A 194 -11.43 6.84 -15.08
N LEU A 195 -10.12 6.92 -14.91
CA LEU A 195 -9.49 7.78 -13.89
C LEU A 195 -9.76 9.26 -14.14
N GLU A 196 -9.98 9.65 -15.40
CA GLU A 196 -10.31 11.04 -15.73
C GLU A 196 -11.71 11.42 -15.25
N GLN A 197 -12.70 10.54 -15.46
CA GLN A 197 -14.06 10.76 -14.92
C GLN A 197 -14.05 10.87 -13.39
N ILE A 198 -13.28 10.02 -12.69
CA ILE A 198 -13.14 10.07 -11.23
C ILE A 198 -12.52 11.41 -10.80
N ARG A 199 -11.49 11.87 -11.49
CA ARG A 199 -10.80 13.15 -11.21
C ARG A 199 -11.68 14.35 -11.45
N VAL A 200 -12.37 14.41 -12.60
CA VAL A 200 -13.29 15.50 -12.95
C VAL A 200 -14.46 15.59 -11.97
N ALA A 201 -14.94 14.44 -11.48
CA ALA A 201 -15.96 14.40 -10.42
C ALA A 201 -15.45 14.88 -9.05
N GLY A 202 -14.15 15.15 -8.92
CA GLY A 202 -13.55 15.65 -7.66
C GLY A 202 -13.38 14.60 -6.58
N LEU A 203 -13.53 13.30 -6.90
CA LEU A 203 -13.36 12.23 -5.94
C LEU A 203 -11.87 12.00 -5.65
N ARG A 204 -11.57 11.64 -4.40
CA ARG A 204 -10.25 11.17 -4.00
C ARG A 204 -10.05 9.73 -4.46
N LEU A 205 -8.82 9.41 -4.86
CA LEU A 205 -8.44 8.06 -5.29
C LEU A 205 -7.46 7.44 -4.30
N GLY A 206 -7.82 6.30 -3.72
CA GLY A 206 -6.92 5.41 -3.00
C GLY A 206 -6.52 4.23 -3.85
N LEU A 207 -5.25 3.83 -3.81
CA LEU A 207 -4.74 2.66 -4.54
C LEU A 207 -4.10 1.65 -3.60
N SER A 208 -4.48 0.37 -3.74
CA SER A 208 -3.80 -0.75 -3.06
C SER A 208 -2.47 -1.08 -3.74
N THR A 209 -1.44 -1.36 -2.94
CA THR A 209 -0.13 -1.82 -3.41
C THR A 209 0.42 -2.93 -2.52
N HIS A 210 1.22 -3.85 -3.11
CA HIS A 210 1.74 -5.04 -2.43
C HIS A 210 3.27 -5.14 -2.46
N GLY A 211 3.95 -4.17 -3.08
CA GLY A 211 5.40 -4.12 -3.20
C GLY A 211 5.87 -2.94 -4.05
N TYR A 212 7.17 -2.84 -4.27
CA TYR A 212 7.80 -1.71 -4.95
C TYR A 212 7.29 -1.47 -6.38
N ALA A 213 7.07 -2.54 -7.14
CA ALA A 213 6.60 -2.43 -8.52
C ALA A 213 5.21 -1.81 -8.60
N GLU A 214 4.30 -2.23 -7.72
CA GLU A 214 2.95 -1.67 -7.68
C GLU A 214 2.93 -0.26 -7.10
N MET A 215 3.84 0.08 -6.18
CA MET A 215 4.01 1.43 -5.66
C MET A 215 4.49 2.39 -6.75
N ALA A 216 5.50 1.99 -7.52
CA ALA A 216 5.99 2.77 -8.65
C ALA A 216 4.92 2.95 -9.74
N TYR A 217 4.10 1.92 -9.96
CA TYR A 217 2.95 2.01 -10.88
C TYR A 217 1.86 2.96 -10.34
N ALA A 218 1.52 2.86 -9.06
CA ALA A 218 0.52 3.72 -8.44
C ALA A 218 0.91 5.21 -8.45
N ASP A 219 2.21 5.52 -8.29
CA ASP A 219 2.73 6.88 -8.32
C ASP A 219 2.42 7.61 -9.65
N GLN A 220 2.40 6.88 -10.78
CA GLN A 220 2.10 7.44 -12.09
C GLN A 220 0.71 8.09 -12.19
N PHE A 221 -0.21 7.67 -11.35
CA PHE A 221 -1.59 8.20 -11.30
C PHE A 221 -1.77 9.35 -10.31
N CYS A 222 -0.76 9.68 -9.52
CA CYS A 222 -0.80 10.70 -8.46
C CYS A 222 -2.04 10.57 -7.57
N PRO A 223 -2.27 9.40 -6.92
CA PRO A 223 -3.48 9.14 -6.14
C PRO A 223 -3.56 10.02 -4.89
N SER A 224 -4.72 10.07 -4.26
CA SER A 224 -4.93 10.81 -3.01
C SER A 224 -4.25 10.14 -1.83
N TYR A 225 -4.16 8.81 -1.83
CA TYR A 225 -3.37 8.03 -0.87
C TYR A 225 -2.98 6.67 -1.47
N ILE A 226 -1.95 6.07 -0.88
CA ILE A 226 -1.49 4.71 -1.22
C ILE A 226 -1.69 3.80 0.00
N ALA A 227 -2.35 2.64 -0.22
CA ALA A 227 -2.49 1.60 0.77
C ALA A 227 -1.45 0.49 0.52
N MET A 228 -0.78 0.07 1.58
CA MET A 228 0.35 -0.87 1.55
C MET A 228 0.03 -2.11 2.38
N GLY A 229 0.12 -3.29 1.79
CA GLY A 229 -0.15 -4.57 2.49
C GLY A 229 -0.11 -5.78 1.54
N ALA A 230 -0.41 -6.99 2.04
CA ALA A 230 -0.76 -7.24 3.45
C ALA A 230 0.47 -7.17 4.35
N VAL A 231 0.38 -6.46 5.49
CA VAL A 231 1.50 -6.39 6.45
C VAL A 231 1.68 -7.74 7.15
N PHE A 232 0.58 -8.34 7.62
CA PHE A 232 0.55 -9.63 8.30
C PHE A 232 -0.32 -10.64 7.56
N PRO A 233 -0.26 -11.94 7.90
CA PRO A 233 -1.10 -12.97 7.29
C PRO A 233 -2.60 -12.63 7.39
N THR A 234 -3.32 -12.79 6.28
CA THR A 234 -4.76 -12.56 6.20
C THR A 234 -5.42 -13.59 5.28
N ASN A 235 -6.64 -13.97 5.62
CA ASN A 235 -7.50 -14.86 4.82
C ASN A 235 -8.70 -14.16 4.18
N LEU A 236 -8.81 -12.84 4.33
CA LEU A 236 -9.92 -12.04 3.78
C LEU A 236 -9.83 -11.83 2.27
N LYS A 237 -8.62 -11.91 1.72
CA LYS A 237 -8.32 -11.84 0.29
C LYS A 237 -7.13 -12.74 0.02
N ARG A 238 -7.16 -13.48 -1.11
CA ARG A 238 -5.97 -14.18 -1.59
C ARG A 238 -4.97 -13.13 -2.07
N MET A 239 -3.79 -13.15 -1.48
CA MET A 239 -2.75 -12.17 -1.76
C MET A 239 -1.80 -12.69 -2.85
N PRO A 240 -1.35 -11.84 -3.78
CA PRO A 240 -0.36 -12.21 -4.81
C PRO A 240 1.04 -12.35 -4.23
N THR A 241 1.31 -11.74 -3.07
CA THR A 241 2.59 -11.74 -2.37
C THR A 241 2.47 -12.33 -0.97
N ALA A 242 3.57 -12.78 -0.39
CA ALA A 242 3.66 -13.08 1.04
C ALA A 242 3.41 -11.80 1.87
N PRO A 243 3.01 -11.94 3.17
CA PRO A 243 2.92 -10.78 4.06
C PRO A 243 4.23 -10.02 4.12
N GLN A 244 4.15 -8.69 4.05
CA GLN A 244 5.33 -7.84 3.89
C GLN A 244 6.14 -7.61 5.18
N GLY A 245 5.49 -7.75 6.35
CA GLY A 245 6.12 -7.48 7.64
C GLY A 245 6.39 -6.00 7.91
N LEU A 246 6.85 -5.71 9.14
CA LEU A 246 7.09 -4.34 9.59
C LEU A 246 8.35 -3.73 8.95
N GLY A 247 9.39 -4.51 8.72
CA GLY A 247 10.63 -4.02 8.14
C GLY A 247 10.42 -3.46 6.72
N ARG A 248 9.72 -4.22 5.86
CA ARG A 248 9.37 -3.72 4.52
C ARG A 248 8.41 -2.54 4.58
N LEU A 249 7.41 -2.59 5.46
CA LEU A 249 6.47 -1.48 5.64
C LEU A 249 7.19 -0.18 6.00
N TYR A 250 8.20 -0.23 6.87
CA TYR A 250 9.04 0.92 7.22
C TYR A 250 9.75 1.51 5.99
N GLN A 251 10.37 0.66 5.15
CA GLN A 251 11.05 1.11 3.93
C GLN A 251 10.08 1.72 2.92
N TYR A 252 8.88 1.13 2.76
CA TYR A 252 7.83 1.66 1.92
C TYR A 252 7.31 3.02 2.41
N ALA A 253 7.09 3.15 3.72
CA ALA A 253 6.64 4.40 4.32
C ALA A 253 7.67 5.52 4.16
N LYS A 254 8.96 5.20 4.28
CA LYS A 254 10.06 6.14 4.05
C LYS A 254 10.12 6.59 2.59
N LEU A 255 10.04 5.65 1.64
CA LEU A 255 10.08 5.93 0.21
C LEU A 255 8.92 6.82 -0.23
N LEU A 256 7.71 6.53 0.22
CA LEU A 256 6.47 7.21 -0.19
C LEU A 256 5.98 8.26 0.81
N SER A 257 6.87 8.80 1.66
CA SER A 257 6.52 9.76 2.72
C SER A 257 5.84 11.05 2.24
N HIS A 258 5.92 11.34 0.96
CA HIS A 258 5.22 12.47 0.32
C HIS A 258 3.72 12.20 0.11
N TYR A 259 3.26 10.92 0.12
CA TYR A 259 1.85 10.56 0.08
C TYR A 259 1.23 10.44 1.48
N PRO A 260 -0.09 10.59 1.62
CA PRO A 260 -0.85 9.93 2.69
C PRO A 260 -0.75 8.42 2.51
N LEU A 261 -0.41 7.69 3.59
CA LEU A 261 -0.18 6.25 3.54
C LEU A 261 -1.11 5.51 4.49
N VAL A 262 -1.59 4.33 4.04
CA VAL A 262 -2.47 3.45 4.82
C VAL A 262 -1.86 2.04 4.87
N ALA A 263 -1.50 1.55 6.04
CA ALA A 263 -1.12 0.15 6.20
C ALA A 263 -2.35 -0.75 6.35
N ILE A 264 -2.34 -1.93 5.72
CA ILE A 264 -3.45 -2.88 5.76
C ILE A 264 -2.98 -4.33 5.75
N GLY A 265 -3.81 -5.22 6.28
CA GLY A 265 -3.68 -6.68 6.19
C GLY A 265 -3.19 -7.32 7.47
N GLY A 266 -4.07 -8.10 8.10
CA GLY A 266 -3.78 -8.86 9.32
C GLY A 266 -3.52 -8.03 10.58
N ILE A 267 -3.85 -6.74 10.57
CA ILE A 267 -3.58 -5.83 11.69
C ILE A 267 -4.72 -5.92 12.71
N ASP A 268 -4.33 -6.00 13.98
CA ASP A 268 -5.20 -6.12 15.15
C ASP A 268 -4.71 -5.23 16.31
N GLN A 269 -5.31 -5.39 17.49
CA GLN A 269 -4.94 -4.63 18.70
C GLN A 269 -3.49 -4.85 19.16
N ASP A 270 -2.93 -6.04 18.89
CA ASP A 270 -1.59 -6.41 19.38
C ASP A 270 -0.50 -5.84 18.46
N SER A 271 -0.83 -5.60 17.20
CA SER A 271 0.11 -5.17 16.14
C SER A 271 -0.03 -3.71 15.74
N ILE A 272 -1.19 -3.07 15.95
CA ILE A 272 -1.51 -1.74 15.43
C ILE A 272 -0.54 -0.64 15.90
N GLN A 273 -0.04 -0.73 17.14
CA GLN A 273 0.92 0.24 17.68
C GLN A 273 2.25 0.18 16.91
N ALA A 274 2.79 -1.02 16.67
CA ALA A 274 4.02 -1.20 15.92
C ALA A 274 3.85 -0.72 14.46
N VAL A 275 2.70 -1.00 13.85
CA VAL A 275 2.35 -0.52 12.49
C VAL A 275 2.30 1.00 12.47
N SER A 276 1.68 1.65 13.44
CA SER A 276 1.57 3.11 13.52
C SER A 276 2.94 3.79 13.59
N ARG A 277 3.91 3.16 14.26
CA ARG A 277 5.29 3.66 14.39
C ARG A 277 6.12 3.50 13.11
N SER A 278 5.65 2.78 12.10
CA SER A 278 6.35 2.65 10.81
C SER A 278 6.36 3.92 9.96
N GLY A 279 5.58 4.95 10.34
CA GLY A 279 5.47 6.21 9.61
C GLY A 279 4.31 6.30 8.61
N VAL A 280 3.45 5.29 8.54
CA VAL A 280 2.32 5.24 7.58
C VAL A 280 1.22 6.28 7.84
N GLY A 281 1.10 6.80 9.05
CA GLY A 281 0.09 7.82 9.39
C GLY A 281 -1.35 7.32 9.51
N SER A 282 -1.72 6.18 8.89
CA SER A 282 -3.07 5.60 8.94
C SER A 282 -3.03 4.07 8.89
N VAL A 283 -3.95 3.43 9.59
CA VAL A 283 -4.01 1.96 9.68
C VAL A 283 -5.42 1.46 9.38
N ALA A 284 -5.53 0.56 8.41
CA ALA A 284 -6.80 -0.04 8.02
C ALA A 284 -7.00 -1.42 8.67
N VAL A 285 -8.17 -1.61 9.24
CA VAL A 285 -8.59 -2.84 9.91
C VAL A 285 -9.96 -3.32 9.43
N VAL A 286 -10.21 -4.62 9.54
CA VAL A 286 -11.51 -5.25 9.29
C VAL A 286 -11.96 -5.99 10.54
N ARG A 287 -11.39 -7.18 10.79
CA ARG A 287 -11.81 -8.10 11.84
C ARG A 287 -11.60 -7.55 13.25
N ALA A 288 -10.59 -6.72 13.46
CA ALA A 288 -10.37 -6.06 14.75
C ALA A 288 -11.58 -5.23 15.22
N ILE A 289 -12.44 -4.81 14.27
CA ILE A 289 -13.71 -4.13 14.56
C ILE A 289 -14.89 -5.07 14.39
N THR A 290 -15.00 -5.75 13.22
CA THR A 290 -16.20 -6.51 12.86
C THR A 290 -16.43 -7.78 13.68
N GLN A 291 -15.38 -8.31 14.32
CA GLN A 291 -15.44 -9.47 15.20
C GLN A 291 -15.34 -9.11 16.69
N ALA A 292 -15.24 -7.84 17.02
CA ALA A 292 -15.25 -7.39 18.41
C ALA A 292 -16.63 -7.57 19.07
N ALA A 293 -16.65 -7.90 20.34
CA ALA A 293 -17.88 -8.01 21.12
C ALA A 293 -18.65 -6.67 21.16
N ASP A 294 -17.91 -5.55 21.27
CA ASP A 294 -18.44 -4.18 21.13
C ASP A 294 -17.56 -3.41 20.13
N PRO A 295 -18.04 -3.19 18.89
CA PRO A 295 -17.30 -2.46 17.86
C PRO A 295 -16.96 -1.02 18.25
N LYS A 296 -17.80 -0.35 19.01
CA LYS A 296 -17.56 1.04 19.43
C LYS A 296 -16.41 1.14 20.43
N VAL A 297 -16.36 0.21 21.39
CA VAL A 297 -15.26 0.07 22.34
C VAL A 297 -13.96 -0.28 21.60
N ALA A 298 -14.03 -1.22 20.63
CA ALA A 298 -12.88 -1.60 19.83
C ALA A 298 -12.31 -0.42 19.03
N VAL A 299 -13.15 0.38 18.38
CA VAL A 299 -12.72 1.60 17.65
C VAL A 299 -11.98 2.55 18.58
N LYS A 300 -12.53 2.85 19.74
CA LYS A 300 -11.90 3.74 20.72
C LYS A 300 -10.53 3.19 21.19
N HIS A 301 -10.48 1.94 21.54
CA HIS A 301 -9.25 1.27 21.99
C HIS A 301 -8.15 1.29 20.90
N LEU A 302 -8.49 0.92 19.66
CA LEU A 302 -7.54 0.93 18.53
C LEU A 302 -7.03 2.36 18.26
N GLN A 303 -7.88 3.38 18.35
CA GLN A 303 -7.47 4.78 18.21
C GLN A 303 -6.51 5.23 19.32
N GLU A 304 -6.71 4.77 20.55
CA GLU A 304 -5.81 5.04 21.69
C GLU A 304 -4.44 4.40 21.44
N LEU A 305 -4.39 3.13 21.02
CA LEU A 305 -3.15 2.42 20.68
C LEU A 305 -2.35 3.08 19.54
N MET A 306 -3.02 3.73 18.60
CA MET A 306 -2.35 4.47 17.51
C MET A 306 -1.73 5.81 17.96
N ARG A 307 -2.11 6.34 19.12
CA ARG A 307 -1.60 7.62 19.64
C ARG A 307 -0.34 7.46 20.51
N THR A 308 -0.13 6.27 21.03
CA THR A 308 1.00 5.91 21.90
C THR A 308 2.16 5.30 21.11
#